data_6855b7f1490376ad837c3b38af2950b3
#
_entry.id   6855b7f1490376ad837c3b38af2950b3
#
_cell.length_a   1.000
_cell.length_b   1.000
_cell.length_c   1.000
_cell.angle_alpha   90.00
_cell.angle_beta   90.00
_cell.angle_gamma   90.00
#
_symmetry.space_group_name_H-M   'P 1'
#
loop_
_entity.id
_entity.type
_entity.pdbx_description
1 polymer ?
#
loop_
_entity_poly.entity_id
_entity_poly.type
_entity_poly.pdbx_seq_one_letter_code
_entity_poly.pdbx_strand_id
1 'polypeptide(L)'
;AEEVVLTESGVDTGIFEGSIEMEEAAVVKGDGKLQVGSGDLLTVFYEDPQGDFGDEESVRSTALYSASVVRAGTSILGSTLWSQDKGPYLITGDVMVNEGATLTILEGTRVIFLANSDSTLGGNERYDAELNVKGSLSVVGSEEAPVEFTSSEQSPVAGDWGGIKLEGGSGSFTHVVVEYSIYGIYGSGLDGSDPMTVESSVIRHNRDYGITNRDGNGTAKVVIKGTEIVDNPKYGIY
;
A
#
# COMPACT_ATOMS: atom_id res chain seq x y z
N ALA A 1 7.04 14.21 19.59
CA ALA A 1 6.89 12.95 20.34
C ALA A 1 6.31 13.27 21.71
N GLU A 2 5.48 12.38 22.20
CA GLU A 2 4.88 12.43 23.53
C GLU A 2 5.38 11.22 24.33
N GLU A 3 5.46 11.38 25.66
CA GLU A 3 5.82 10.28 26.57
C GLU A 3 4.55 9.62 27.12
N VAL A 4 4.54 8.29 27.11
CA VAL A 4 3.44 7.49 27.66
C VAL A 4 3.95 6.68 28.84
N VAL A 5 3.32 6.83 30.00
CA VAL A 5 3.63 6.02 31.16
C VAL A 5 2.99 4.63 30.98
N LEU A 6 3.81 3.59 31.02
CA LEU A 6 3.36 2.23 31.00
C LEU A 6 3.19 1.69 32.42
N THR A 7 2.15 0.90 32.64
CA THR A 7 1.87 0.23 33.92
C THR A 7 1.78 -1.26 33.68
N GLU A 8 2.45 -2.06 34.48
CA GLU A 8 2.35 -3.50 34.40
C GLU A 8 0.91 -3.95 34.66
N SER A 9 0.37 -4.84 33.81
CA SER A 9 -1.02 -5.29 33.83
C SER A 9 -1.38 -6.18 35.04
N GLY A 10 -0.38 -6.65 35.78
CA GLY A 10 -0.52 -7.49 36.98
C GLY A 10 0.81 -7.76 37.65
N VAL A 11 0.84 -8.58 38.66
CA VAL A 11 2.09 -8.92 39.36
C VAL A 11 2.90 -9.88 38.53
N ASP A 12 4.13 -9.49 38.16
CA ASP A 12 5.11 -10.29 37.41
C ASP A 12 4.56 -10.86 36.08
N THR A 13 3.73 -10.07 35.36
CA THR A 13 3.17 -10.50 34.07
C THR A 13 4.12 -10.26 32.91
N GLY A 14 5.06 -9.31 33.04
CA GLY A 14 5.88 -8.82 31.95
C GLY A 14 5.08 -8.10 30.86
N ILE A 15 3.80 -7.81 31.10
CA ILE A 15 2.92 -7.10 30.14
C ILE A 15 2.67 -5.69 30.67
N PHE A 16 3.09 -4.72 29.88
CA PHE A 16 2.90 -3.29 30.19
C PHE A 16 1.89 -2.66 29.28
N GLU A 17 1.00 -1.86 29.86
CA GLU A 17 -0.07 -1.18 29.14
C GLU A 17 -0.01 0.33 29.38
N GLY A 18 -0.33 1.10 28.32
CA GLY A 18 -0.45 2.55 28.39
C GLY A 18 -1.41 3.04 27.32
N SER A 19 -1.87 4.26 27.46
CA SER A 19 -2.75 4.91 26.49
C SER A 19 -2.39 6.37 26.31
N ILE A 20 -2.60 6.88 25.10
CA ILE A 20 -2.48 8.29 24.80
C ILE A 20 -3.71 8.73 24.02
N GLU A 21 -4.23 9.93 24.34
CA GLU A 21 -5.30 10.53 23.56
C GLU A 21 -4.77 11.00 22.21
N MET A 22 -5.49 10.69 21.13
CA MET A 22 -5.15 11.14 19.77
C MET A 22 -6.16 12.20 19.32
N GLU A 23 -5.67 13.23 18.62
CA GLU A 23 -6.51 14.26 18.01
C GLU A 23 -5.98 14.69 16.65
N GLU A 24 -6.89 14.97 15.71
CA GLU A 24 -6.52 15.54 14.40
C GLU A 24 -6.35 17.05 14.55
N ALA A 25 -5.14 17.48 14.83
CA ALA A 25 -4.78 18.88 15.08
C ALA A 25 -3.33 19.18 14.68
N ALA A 26 -2.97 20.46 14.70
CA ALA A 26 -1.56 20.86 14.57
C ALA A 26 -0.73 20.36 15.76
N VAL A 27 0.51 19.94 15.48
CA VAL A 27 1.40 19.36 16.50
C VAL A 27 1.69 20.33 17.64
N VAL A 28 1.38 19.91 18.85
CA VAL A 28 1.75 20.57 20.12
C VAL A 28 2.60 19.57 20.92
N LYS A 29 3.81 19.93 21.29
CA LYS A 29 4.71 19.03 22.02
C LYS A 29 4.49 19.11 23.52
N GLY A 30 4.41 17.96 24.18
CA GLY A 30 4.37 17.83 25.63
C GLY A 30 3.01 18.23 26.25
N ASP A 31 1.94 18.17 25.49
CA ASP A 31 0.57 18.40 25.97
C ASP A 31 -0.14 17.13 26.42
N GLY A 32 0.53 15.97 26.28
CA GLY A 32 -0.01 14.66 26.66
C GLY A 32 -0.96 14.06 25.61
N LYS A 33 -1.03 14.65 24.43
CA LYS A 33 -1.84 14.15 23.31
C LYS A 33 -0.99 13.92 22.09
N LEU A 34 -1.36 12.92 21.30
CA LEU A 34 -0.72 12.64 20.03
C LEU A 34 -1.55 13.28 18.90
N GLN A 35 -1.03 14.35 18.32
CA GLN A 35 -1.64 14.94 17.14
C GLN A 35 -1.31 14.07 15.92
N VAL A 36 -2.34 13.70 15.18
CA VAL A 36 -2.27 12.78 14.04
C VAL A 36 -3.05 13.34 12.85
N GLY A 37 -2.59 12.99 11.66
CA GLY A 37 -3.31 13.17 10.41
C GLY A 37 -3.56 11.84 9.74
N SER A 38 -4.54 11.77 8.86
CA SER A 38 -4.82 10.54 8.11
C SER A 38 -3.59 10.09 7.32
N GLY A 39 -3.14 8.84 7.52
CA GLY A 39 -1.94 8.28 6.91
C GLY A 39 -0.64 8.49 7.66
N ASP A 40 -0.69 9.10 8.84
CA ASP A 40 0.50 9.20 9.69
C ASP A 40 0.93 7.84 10.22
N LEU A 41 2.22 7.58 10.17
CA LEU A 41 2.83 6.42 10.79
C LEU A 41 3.15 6.73 12.26
N LEU A 42 2.45 6.04 13.15
CA LEU A 42 2.70 6.11 14.59
C LEU A 42 3.81 5.15 14.94
N THR A 43 4.82 5.62 15.66
CA THR A 43 5.90 4.77 16.15
C THR A 43 5.99 4.87 17.64
N VAL A 44 5.95 3.73 18.33
CA VAL A 44 6.18 3.60 19.75
C VAL A 44 7.57 3.04 19.97
N PHE A 45 8.34 3.68 20.85
CA PHE A 45 9.65 3.19 21.30
C PHE A 45 9.56 2.87 22.77
N TYR A 46 10.09 1.74 23.16
CA TYR A 46 10.32 1.39 24.54
C TYR A 46 11.81 1.06 24.69
N GLU A 47 12.46 1.73 25.62
CA GLU A 47 13.85 1.47 25.98
C GLU A 47 13.87 0.74 27.31
N ASP A 48 14.31 -0.52 27.28
CA ASP A 48 14.54 -1.32 28.49
C ASP A 48 16.02 -1.20 28.89
N PRO A 49 16.34 -0.48 29.97
CA PRO A 49 17.71 -0.34 30.43
C PRO A 49 18.29 -1.62 31.04
N GLN A 50 17.49 -2.65 31.23
CA GLN A 50 17.88 -3.95 31.83
C GLN A 50 17.24 -5.12 31.07
N GLY A 51 17.35 -5.14 29.73
CA GLY A 51 16.86 -6.25 28.91
C GLY A 51 17.30 -7.63 29.40
N ASP A 52 16.72 -8.69 28.87
CA ASP A 52 16.84 -10.09 29.34
C ASP A 52 18.26 -10.57 29.64
N PHE A 53 19.27 -9.94 29.07
CA PHE A 53 20.69 -10.28 29.27
C PHE A 53 21.50 -9.18 29.96
N GLY A 54 20.84 -8.14 30.52
CA GLY A 54 21.48 -7.02 31.21
C GLY A 54 22.07 -5.95 30.28
N ASP A 55 21.78 -6.02 28.99
CA ASP A 55 22.11 -5.01 27.99
C ASP A 55 20.88 -4.11 27.74
N GLU A 56 21.11 -2.87 27.32
CA GLU A 56 20.01 -1.99 26.89
C GLU A 56 19.31 -2.60 25.66
N GLU A 57 18.00 -2.80 25.73
CA GLU A 57 17.18 -3.28 24.64
C GLU A 57 16.15 -2.21 24.21
N SER A 58 16.08 -1.94 22.92
CA SER A 58 15.09 -1.02 22.34
C SER A 58 14.06 -1.82 21.56
N VAL A 59 12.81 -1.73 21.98
CA VAL A 59 11.68 -2.31 21.27
C VAL A 59 10.93 -1.22 20.53
N ARG A 60 10.62 -1.48 19.28
CA ARG A 60 9.89 -0.57 18.42
C ARG A 60 8.65 -1.25 17.85
N SER A 61 7.52 -0.54 17.88
CA SER A 61 6.30 -0.95 17.18
C SER A 61 5.73 0.21 16.38
N THR A 62 5.10 -0.09 15.26
CA THR A 62 4.52 0.91 14.38
C THR A 62 3.05 0.61 14.10
N ALA A 63 2.25 1.66 13.94
CA ALA A 63 0.87 1.57 13.51
C ALA A 63 0.56 2.72 12.54
N LEU A 64 -0.29 2.46 11.56
CA LEU A 64 -0.75 3.49 10.63
C LEU A 64 -2.08 4.06 11.11
N TYR A 65 -2.16 5.39 11.23
CA TYR A 65 -3.42 6.08 11.42
C TYR A 65 -4.09 6.31 10.07
N SER A 66 -5.18 5.60 9.82
CA SER A 66 -5.86 5.64 8.52
C SER A 66 -7.36 5.82 8.68
N ALA A 67 -7.94 6.64 7.81
CA ALA A 67 -9.39 6.87 7.76
C ALA A 67 -10.15 5.69 7.14
N SER A 68 -9.51 4.90 6.25
CA SER A 68 -10.18 3.82 5.51
C SER A 68 -9.37 2.54 5.46
N VAL A 69 -9.87 1.49 6.10
CA VAL A 69 -9.26 0.15 6.05
C VAL A 69 -10.01 -0.72 5.06
N VAL A 70 -9.32 -1.20 4.03
CA VAL A 70 -9.83 -2.17 3.05
C VAL A 70 -9.33 -3.55 3.45
N ARG A 71 -10.25 -4.38 3.92
CA ARG A 71 -9.92 -5.69 4.48
C ARG A 71 -9.54 -6.70 3.42
N ALA A 72 -8.70 -7.65 3.78
CA ALA A 72 -8.39 -8.83 2.98
C ALA A 72 -9.68 -9.52 2.48
N GLY A 73 -9.68 -9.95 1.23
CA GLY A 73 -10.84 -10.57 0.58
C GLY A 73 -11.94 -9.60 0.14
N THR A 74 -11.71 -8.29 0.22
CA THR A 74 -12.68 -7.31 -0.29
C THR A 74 -12.90 -7.48 -1.79
N SER A 75 -14.18 -7.59 -2.18
CA SER A 75 -14.62 -7.70 -3.57
C SER A 75 -15.40 -6.45 -4.00
N ILE A 76 -14.90 -5.78 -5.01
CA ILE A 76 -15.57 -4.63 -5.66
C ILE A 76 -16.45 -5.20 -6.77
N LEU A 77 -17.78 -5.05 -6.62
CA LEU A 77 -18.79 -5.67 -7.47
C LEU A 77 -19.50 -4.68 -8.41
N GLY A 78 -19.16 -3.39 -8.33
CA GLY A 78 -19.77 -2.32 -9.12
C GLY A 78 -18.87 -1.11 -9.24
N SER A 79 -19.42 0.03 -9.58
CA SER A 79 -18.65 1.28 -9.65
C SER A 79 -18.29 1.77 -8.25
N THR A 80 -17.00 1.86 -7.98
CA THR A 80 -16.44 2.29 -6.70
C THR A 80 -15.47 3.44 -6.94
N LEU A 81 -15.53 4.46 -6.09
CA LEU A 81 -14.65 5.63 -6.14
C LEU A 81 -13.80 5.71 -4.86
N TRP A 82 -12.49 5.78 -5.04
CA TRP A 82 -11.53 6.13 -4.01
C TRP A 82 -10.99 7.54 -4.25
N SER A 83 -10.93 8.33 -3.20
CA SER A 83 -10.54 9.75 -3.25
C SER A 83 -9.74 10.14 -2.02
N GLN A 84 -8.96 11.19 -2.14
CA GLN A 84 -8.08 11.69 -1.09
C GLN A 84 -8.83 12.02 0.21
N ASP A 85 -10.04 12.57 0.11
CA ASP A 85 -10.86 12.95 1.27
C ASP A 85 -11.36 11.77 2.11
N LYS A 86 -11.31 10.56 1.55
CA LYS A 86 -11.66 9.30 2.24
C LYS A 86 -10.46 8.40 2.50
N GLY A 87 -9.31 8.78 2.00
CA GLY A 87 -8.06 8.07 2.17
C GLY A 87 -7.28 8.50 3.42
N PRO A 88 -6.07 8.01 3.60
CA PRO A 88 -5.48 6.94 2.80
C PRO A 88 -6.25 5.62 2.94
N TYR A 89 -6.11 4.76 1.95
CA TYR A 89 -6.69 3.42 1.98
C TYR A 89 -5.63 2.42 2.41
N LEU A 90 -5.80 1.81 3.58
CA LEU A 90 -4.94 0.75 4.07
C LEU A 90 -5.46 -0.61 3.62
N ILE A 91 -4.72 -1.27 2.76
CA ILE A 91 -5.03 -2.58 2.21
C ILE A 91 -4.36 -3.65 3.09
N THR A 92 -5.15 -4.55 3.66
CA THR A 92 -4.64 -5.55 4.62
C THR A 92 -4.59 -6.98 4.07
N GLY A 93 -4.74 -7.15 2.78
CA GLY A 93 -4.69 -8.40 2.01
C GLY A 93 -5.33 -8.21 0.65
N ASP A 94 -5.54 -9.27 -0.09
CA ASP A 94 -6.04 -9.21 -1.47
C ASP A 94 -7.35 -8.44 -1.61
N VAL A 95 -7.39 -7.59 -2.64
CA VAL A 95 -8.59 -6.88 -3.10
C VAL A 95 -8.88 -7.27 -4.54
N MET A 96 -10.13 -7.62 -4.83
CA MET A 96 -10.57 -8.01 -6.17
C MET A 96 -11.52 -6.98 -6.77
N VAL A 97 -11.18 -6.45 -7.94
CA VAL A 97 -12.13 -5.72 -8.81
C VAL A 97 -12.72 -6.76 -9.77
N ASN A 98 -13.97 -7.15 -9.53
CA ASN A 98 -14.61 -8.23 -10.29
C ASN A 98 -14.93 -7.81 -11.72
N GLU A 99 -15.15 -8.81 -12.58
CA GLU A 99 -15.62 -8.61 -13.95
C GLU A 99 -16.88 -7.74 -13.97
N GLY A 100 -16.92 -6.75 -14.86
CA GLY A 100 -18.00 -5.77 -14.95
C GLY A 100 -17.98 -4.66 -13.89
N ALA A 101 -17.10 -4.74 -12.89
CA ALA A 101 -16.92 -3.67 -11.90
C ALA A 101 -15.85 -2.66 -12.36
N THR A 102 -15.92 -1.46 -11.81
CA THR A 102 -14.95 -0.40 -12.05
C THR A 102 -14.47 0.20 -10.73
N LEU A 103 -13.18 0.20 -10.50
CA LEU A 103 -12.55 1.00 -9.45
C LEU A 103 -11.94 2.25 -10.07
N THR A 104 -12.38 3.42 -9.63
CA THR A 104 -11.77 4.71 -9.99
C THR A 104 -11.05 5.28 -8.79
N ILE A 105 -9.79 5.69 -8.98
CA ILE A 105 -8.96 6.30 -7.93
C ILE A 105 -8.55 7.69 -8.42
N LEU A 106 -8.88 8.70 -7.62
CA LEU A 106 -8.66 10.11 -7.99
C LEU A 106 -7.35 10.65 -7.42
N GLU A 107 -6.95 11.80 -7.94
CA GLU A 107 -5.73 12.53 -7.57
C GLU A 107 -5.53 12.66 -6.05
N GLY A 108 -4.27 12.65 -5.62
CA GLY A 108 -3.85 12.77 -4.23
C GLY A 108 -4.21 11.59 -3.33
N THR A 109 -4.85 10.54 -3.89
CA THR A 109 -5.19 9.35 -3.11
C THR A 109 -3.95 8.50 -2.84
N ARG A 110 -3.76 8.11 -1.59
CA ARG A 110 -2.73 7.15 -1.18
C ARG A 110 -3.37 5.79 -0.90
N VAL A 111 -2.86 4.77 -1.57
CA VAL A 111 -3.22 3.35 -1.38
C VAL A 111 -2.02 2.66 -0.77
N ILE A 112 -2.13 2.27 0.48
CA ILE A 112 -1.04 1.78 1.31
C ILE A 112 -1.28 0.30 1.58
N PHE A 113 -0.35 -0.55 1.22
CA PHE A 113 -0.44 -1.99 1.45
C PHE A 113 0.29 -2.37 2.73
N LEU A 114 -0.39 -3.10 3.60
CA LEU A 114 0.22 -3.66 4.79
C LEU A 114 1.26 -4.68 4.36
N ALA A 115 2.51 -4.44 4.74
CA ALA A 115 3.63 -5.24 4.26
C ALA A 115 3.55 -6.70 4.75
N ASN A 116 3.92 -7.62 3.85
CA ASN A 116 3.98 -9.07 4.12
C ASN A 116 2.69 -9.58 4.78
N SER A 117 1.55 -9.07 4.35
CA SER A 117 0.24 -9.38 4.92
C SER A 117 -0.74 -9.80 3.82
N ASP A 118 -1.13 -11.06 3.84
CA ASP A 118 -2.31 -11.56 3.15
C ASP A 118 -2.92 -12.72 3.90
N SER A 119 -4.04 -12.47 4.56
CA SER A 119 -4.78 -13.50 5.29
C SER A 119 -5.67 -14.37 4.37
N THR A 120 -5.85 -13.98 3.12
CA THR A 120 -6.60 -14.78 2.14
C THR A 120 -5.77 -15.94 1.64
N LEU A 121 -4.43 -15.80 1.64
CA LEU A 121 -3.45 -16.72 1.06
C LEU A 121 -3.77 -17.01 -0.41
N GLY A 122 -4.39 -16.06 -1.09
CA GLY A 122 -4.83 -16.12 -2.48
C GLY A 122 -3.84 -15.50 -3.44
N GLY A 123 -4.34 -15.11 -4.62
CA GLY A 123 -3.56 -14.40 -5.62
C GLY A 123 -2.39 -15.21 -6.20
N ASN A 124 -1.42 -14.50 -6.74
CA ASN A 124 -0.16 -15.07 -7.23
C ASN A 124 0.91 -15.04 -6.13
N GLU A 125 0.88 -14.03 -5.27
CA GLU A 125 1.79 -13.85 -4.15
C GLU A 125 1.07 -14.18 -2.84
N ARG A 126 1.22 -15.42 -2.43
CA ARG A 126 0.43 -16.05 -1.37
C ARG A 126 0.45 -15.34 -0.02
N TYR A 127 1.47 -14.55 0.25
CA TYR A 127 1.68 -13.89 1.55
C TYR A 127 1.65 -12.38 1.47
N ASP A 128 1.44 -11.83 0.28
CA ASP A 128 1.55 -10.41 -0.02
C ASP A 128 0.28 -9.89 -0.66
N ALA A 129 -0.30 -8.86 -0.07
CA ALA A 129 -1.53 -8.24 -0.56
C ALA A 129 -1.42 -7.76 -2.01
N GLU A 130 -2.42 -8.06 -2.82
CA GLU A 130 -2.51 -7.69 -4.22
C GLU A 130 -3.79 -6.91 -4.53
N LEU A 131 -3.71 -6.02 -5.52
CA LEU A 131 -4.89 -5.47 -6.17
C LEU A 131 -5.14 -6.24 -7.47
N ASN A 132 -6.05 -7.20 -7.42
CA ASN A 132 -6.39 -8.06 -8.53
C ASN A 132 -7.57 -7.47 -9.32
N VAL A 133 -7.43 -7.28 -10.64
CA VAL A 133 -8.40 -6.59 -11.49
C VAL A 133 -8.84 -7.50 -12.63
N LYS A 134 -10.09 -7.96 -12.56
CA LYS A 134 -10.80 -8.65 -13.66
C LYS A 134 -11.78 -7.73 -14.39
N GLY A 135 -12.16 -6.63 -13.76
CA GLY A 135 -12.95 -5.56 -14.33
C GLY A 135 -12.09 -4.42 -14.85
N SER A 136 -12.40 -3.19 -14.47
CA SER A 136 -11.68 -2.00 -14.93
C SER A 136 -11.08 -1.22 -13.76
N LEU A 137 -9.84 -0.78 -13.91
CA LEU A 137 -9.15 0.11 -12.97
C LEU A 137 -8.80 1.41 -13.69
N SER A 138 -9.32 2.52 -13.19
CA SER A 138 -9.02 3.87 -13.68
C SER A 138 -8.34 4.67 -12.58
N VAL A 139 -7.06 5.01 -12.77
CA VAL A 139 -6.29 5.78 -11.80
C VAL A 139 -5.93 7.12 -12.44
N VAL A 140 -6.43 8.20 -11.86
CA VAL A 140 -6.35 9.55 -12.42
C VAL A 140 -5.73 10.49 -11.38
N GLY A 141 -4.41 10.59 -11.39
CA GLY A 141 -3.67 11.61 -10.63
C GLY A 141 -3.44 12.87 -11.44
N SER A 142 -2.76 13.83 -10.84
CA SER A 142 -2.21 15.02 -11.48
C SER A 142 -0.72 15.17 -11.14
N GLU A 143 -0.02 16.09 -11.81
CA GLU A 143 1.40 16.36 -11.55
C GLU A 143 1.61 16.85 -10.11
N GLU A 144 0.69 17.69 -9.62
CA GLU A 144 0.72 18.24 -8.26
C GLU A 144 0.23 17.27 -7.20
N ALA A 145 -0.62 16.31 -7.57
CA ALA A 145 -1.25 15.35 -6.67
C ALA A 145 -1.32 13.96 -7.30
N PRO A 146 -0.20 13.26 -7.46
CA PRO A 146 -0.20 11.90 -8.00
C PRO A 146 -0.98 10.95 -7.08
N VAL A 147 -1.45 9.84 -7.66
CA VAL A 147 -1.95 8.72 -6.87
C VAL A 147 -0.76 7.85 -6.49
N GLU A 148 -0.66 7.47 -5.22
CA GLU A 148 0.44 6.64 -4.70
C GLU A 148 -0.04 5.25 -4.31
N PHE A 149 0.65 4.21 -4.80
CA PHE A 149 0.56 2.83 -4.34
C PHE A 149 1.89 2.46 -3.69
N THR A 150 1.89 2.24 -2.38
CA THR A 150 3.12 2.12 -1.60
C THR A 150 2.97 1.15 -0.42
N SER A 151 4.07 0.87 0.27
CA SER A 151 4.11 0.05 1.47
C SER A 151 3.71 0.82 2.73
N SER A 152 3.22 0.09 3.75
CA SER A 152 2.95 0.61 5.09
C SER A 152 4.20 0.81 5.94
N GLU A 153 5.35 0.30 5.49
CA GLU A 153 6.57 0.34 6.30
C GLU A 153 7.19 1.74 6.37
N GLN A 154 7.79 2.07 7.48
CA GLN A 154 8.54 3.33 7.64
C GLN A 154 9.85 3.33 6.83
N SER A 155 10.43 2.16 6.63
CA SER A 155 11.61 1.93 5.80
C SER A 155 11.27 0.84 4.79
N PRO A 156 10.49 1.18 3.76
CA PRO A 156 9.94 0.20 2.84
C PRO A 156 11.03 -0.45 2.00
N VAL A 157 10.83 -1.70 1.64
CA VAL A 157 11.72 -2.46 0.77
C VAL A 157 10.97 -3.05 -0.41
N ALA A 158 11.69 -3.28 -1.48
CA ALA A 158 11.13 -3.89 -2.69
C ALA A 158 10.56 -5.29 -2.39
N GLY A 159 9.28 -5.48 -2.60
CA GLY A 159 8.57 -6.73 -2.36
C GLY A 159 7.72 -6.75 -1.08
N ASP A 160 7.48 -5.62 -0.44
CA ASP A 160 6.61 -5.52 0.73
C ASP A 160 5.15 -5.90 0.45
N TRP A 161 4.72 -5.80 -0.82
CA TRP A 161 3.38 -6.18 -1.27
C TRP A 161 3.40 -6.74 -2.71
N GLY A 162 2.34 -7.43 -3.12
CA GLY A 162 2.33 -8.24 -4.33
C GLY A 162 2.37 -7.45 -5.63
N GLY A 163 1.56 -6.39 -5.76
CA GLY A 163 1.47 -5.57 -6.98
C GLY A 163 0.04 -5.32 -7.46
N ILE A 164 -0.10 -4.59 -8.56
CA ILE A 164 -1.35 -4.36 -9.26
C ILE A 164 -1.43 -5.35 -10.41
N LYS A 165 -2.43 -6.22 -10.43
CA LYS A 165 -2.58 -7.30 -11.41
C LYS A 165 -3.84 -7.16 -12.22
N LEU A 166 -3.69 -6.98 -13.52
CA LEU A 166 -4.78 -6.98 -14.50
C LEU A 166 -4.89 -8.39 -15.09
N GLU A 167 -5.86 -9.17 -14.59
CA GLU A 167 -6.10 -10.56 -14.98
C GLU A 167 -7.31 -10.65 -15.91
N GLY A 168 -7.12 -10.34 -17.19
CA GLY A 168 -8.21 -10.20 -18.17
C GLY A 168 -8.98 -8.88 -18.05
N GLY A 169 -8.65 -8.06 -17.07
CA GLY A 169 -9.24 -6.74 -16.88
C GLY A 169 -8.50 -5.63 -17.62
N SER A 170 -9.00 -4.41 -17.52
CA SER A 170 -8.37 -3.21 -18.11
C SER A 170 -7.78 -2.29 -17.06
N GLY A 171 -6.74 -1.51 -17.43
CA GLY A 171 -6.10 -0.57 -16.53
C GLY A 171 -5.62 0.70 -17.24
N SER A 172 -6.00 1.86 -16.70
CA SER A 172 -5.51 3.16 -17.12
C SER A 172 -4.90 3.91 -15.94
N PHE A 173 -3.65 4.31 -16.07
CA PHE A 173 -2.86 4.95 -15.03
C PHE A 173 -2.29 6.27 -15.54
N THR A 174 -2.65 7.37 -14.91
CA THR A 174 -2.13 8.71 -15.26
C THR A 174 -1.65 9.40 -13.99
N HIS A 175 -0.42 9.90 -13.98
CA HIS A 175 0.24 10.52 -12.83
C HIS A 175 0.15 9.63 -11.57
N VAL A 176 0.75 8.45 -11.66
CA VAL A 176 0.74 7.43 -10.59
C VAL A 176 2.17 7.13 -10.16
N VAL A 177 2.36 6.92 -8.87
CA VAL A 177 3.57 6.32 -8.29
C VAL A 177 3.23 4.91 -7.85
N VAL A 178 4.01 3.91 -8.33
CA VAL A 178 3.89 2.51 -7.86
C VAL A 178 5.26 2.04 -7.39
N GLU A 179 5.35 1.70 -6.12
CA GLU A 179 6.64 1.40 -5.50
C GLU A 179 6.58 0.32 -4.42
N TYR A 180 7.71 -0.34 -4.18
CA TYR A 180 7.94 -1.34 -3.13
C TYR A 180 7.12 -2.63 -3.28
N SER A 181 6.54 -2.87 -4.44
CA SER A 181 5.85 -4.13 -4.71
C SER A 181 6.80 -5.23 -5.23
N ILE A 182 6.26 -6.44 -5.37
CA ILE A 182 6.93 -7.52 -6.10
C ILE A 182 6.87 -7.22 -7.59
N TYR A 183 5.67 -6.96 -8.11
CA TYR A 183 5.42 -6.58 -9.50
C TYR A 183 4.68 -5.23 -9.49
N GLY A 184 5.25 -4.17 -10.03
CA GLY A 184 4.60 -2.86 -10.07
C GLY A 184 3.22 -2.95 -10.72
N ILE A 185 3.16 -3.07 -12.04
CA ILE A 185 1.92 -3.31 -12.79
C ILE A 185 2.11 -4.56 -13.67
N TYR A 186 1.27 -5.55 -13.45
CA TYR A 186 1.31 -6.84 -14.13
C TYR A 186 0.05 -7.05 -14.97
N GLY A 187 0.20 -7.27 -16.26
CA GLY A 187 -0.87 -7.63 -17.17
C GLY A 187 -0.82 -9.11 -17.56
N SER A 188 -1.95 -9.79 -17.54
CA SER A 188 -2.11 -11.12 -18.10
C SER A 188 -3.52 -11.33 -18.66
N GLY A 189 -3.64 -12.07 -19.75
CA GLY A 189 -4.93 -12.35 -20.38
C GLY A 189 -5.66 -11.10 -20.89
N LEU A 190 -4.95 -10.00 -21.16
CA LEU A 190 -5.52 -8.81 -21.75
C LEU A 190 -5.97 -9.09 -23.18
N ASP A 191 -7.19 -8.76 -23.53
CA ASP A 191 -7.77 -9.14 -24.82
C ASP A 191 -7.40 -8.21 -25.99
N GLY A 192 -6.66 -7.12 -25.69
CA GLY A 192 -6.22 -6.15 -26.68
C GLY A 192 -7.29 -5.15 -27.13
N SER A 193 -8.54 -5.31 -26.73
CA SER A 193 -9.61 -4.32 -27.00
C SER A 193 -9.41 -3.08 -26.15
N ASP A 194 -9.01 -3.25 -24.90
CA ASP A 194 -8.71 -2.19 -23.94
C ASP A 194 -7.22 -2.26 -23.53
N PRO A 195 -6.37 -1.39 -24.06
CA PRO A 195 -4.96 -1.41 -23.74
C PRO A 195 -4.72 -1.04 -22.28
N MET A 196 -3.75 -1.69 -21.65
CA MET A 196 -3.15 -1.16 -20.42
C MET A 196 -2.40 0.13 -20.76
N THR A 197 -2.76 1.24 -20.16
CA THR A 197 -2.09 2.53 -20.39
C THR A 197 -1.43 3.04 -19.13
N VAL A 198 -0.17 3.51 -19.25
CA VAL A 198 0.58 4.12 -18.15
C VAL A 198 1.21 5.40 -18.68
N GLU A 199 0.71 6.53 -18.21
CA GLU A 199 1.13 7.84 -18.73
C GLU A 199 1.60 8.77 -17.60
N SER A 200 2.68 9.53 -17.83
CA SER A 200 3.21 10.56 -16.91
C SER A 200 3.38 10.06 -15.47
N SER A 201 3.87 8.83 -15.28
CA SER A 201 3.89 8.10 -14.02
C SER A 201 5.32 7.73 -13.61
N VAL A 202 5.48 7.25 -12.38
CA VAL A 202 6.75 6.76 -11.83
C VAL A 202 6.56 5.36 -11.29
N ILE A 203 7.31 4.38 -11.82
CA ILE A 203 7.27 2.99 -11.39
C ILE A 203 8.66 2.60 -10.89
N ARG A 204 8.83 2.44 -9.59
CA ARG A 204 10.16 2.31 -8.99
C ARG A 204 10.23 1.37 -7.80
N HIS A 205 11.45 0.92 -7.48
CA HIS A 205 11.75 0.11 -6.29
C HIS A 205 10.89 -1.16 -6.17
N ASN A 206 10.42 -1.71 -7.29
CA ASN A 206 9.68 -2.97 -7.28
C ASN A 206 10.65 -4.13 -7.46
N ARG A 207 10.48 -5.22 -6.69
CA ARG A 207 11.45 -6.31 -6.56
C ARG A 207 11.79 -7.02 -7.87
N ASP A 208 10.77 -7.35 -8.64
CA ASP A 208 10.97 -8.14 -9.86
C ASP A 208 10.83 -7.28 -11.13
N TYR A 209 9.67 -6.69 -11.36
CA TYR A 209 9.37 -5.93 -12.58
C TYR A 209 8.69 -4.60 -12.25
N GLY A 210 9.02 -3.54 -13.00
CA GLY A 210 8.25 -2.31 -12.96
C GLY A 210 6.90 -2.48 -13.66
N ILE A 211 6.94 -2.81 -14.96
CA ILE A 211 5.75 -3.14 -15.76
C ILE A 211 6.00 -4.43 -16.49
N THR A 212 5.06 -5.36 -16.43
CA THR A 212 5.13 -6.61 -17.20
C THR A 212 3.80 -6.95 -17.84
N ASN A 213 3.87 -7.54 -19.01
CA ASN A 213 2.70 -8.10 -19.68
C ASN A 213 3.01 -9.55 -20.11
N ARG A 214 2.33 -10.48 -19.49
CA ARG A 214 2.42 -11.92 -19.80
C ARG A 214 1.19 -12.38 -20.56
N ASP A 215 0.95 -11.77 -21.70
CA ASP A 215 -0.08 -12.25 -22.62
C ASP A 215 0.50 -13.33 -23.55
N GLY A 216 0.04 -14.58 -23.35
CA GLY A 216 0.48 -15.71 -24.16
C GLY A 216 0.08 -15.65 -25.63
N ASN A 217 -0.82 -14.76 -26.02
CA ASN A 217 -1.38 -14.67 -27.37
C ASN A 217 -0.82 -13.49 -28.19
N GLY A 218 -0.04 -12.60 -27.58
CA GLY A 218 0.58 -11.45 -28.25
C GLY A 218 -0.42 -10.41 -28.77
N THR A 219 -1.63 -10.39 -28.28
CA THR A 219 -2.70 -9.45 -28.68
C THR A 219 -2.84 -8.28 -27.72
N ALA A 220 -2.36 -8.43 -26.49
CA ALA A 220 -2.43 -7.37 -25.50
C ALA A 220 -1.62 -6.14 -25.92
N LYS A 221 -2.22 -5.00 -25.77
CA LYS A 221 -1.59 -3.71 -26.05
C LYS A 221 -1.25 -3.01 -24.74
N VAL A 222 0.03 -2.69 -24.59
CA VAL A 222 0.53 -1.84 -23.49
C VAL A 222 1.00 -0.53 -24.10
N VAL A 223 0.52 0.58 -23.55
CA VAL A 223 0.91 1.94 -23.99
C VAL A 223 1.57 2.65 -22.81
N ILE A 224 2.84 2.98 -22.95
CA ILE A 224 3.60 3.70 -21.93
C ILE A 224 4.07 5.03 -22.53
N LYS A 225 3.76 6.16 -21.88
CA LYS A 225 4.13 7.49 -22.35
C LYS A 225 4.57 8.37 -21.19
N GLY A 226 5.70 9.06 -21.34
CA GLY A 226 6.18 10.03 -20.36
C GLY A 226 6.37 9.46 -18.95
N THR A 227 6.57 8.15 -18.85
CA THR A 227 6.64 7.41 -17.57
C THR A 227 8.08 7.07 -17.26
N GLU A 228 8.50 7.34 -16.04
CA GLU A 228 9.79 6.95 -15.49
C GLU A 228 9.70 5.56 -14.87
N ILE A 229 10.59 4.63 -15.29
CA ILE A 229 10.63 3.26 -14.78
C ILE A 229 12.05 2.98 -14.34
N VAL A 230 12.31 3.11 -13.03
CA VAL A 230 13.67 3.11 -12.46
C VAL A 230 13.77 2.23 -11.22
N ASP A 231 14.98 1.82 -10.89
CA ASP A 231 15.30 1.07 -9.68
C ASP A 231 14.41 -0.18 -9.45
N ASN A 232 14.04 -0.84 -10.55
CA ASN A 232 13.39 -2.14 -10.52
C ASN A 232 14.46 -3.21 -10.87
N PRO A 233 15.03 -3.92 -9.86
CA PRO A 233 16.33 -4.62 -10.01
C PRO A 233 16.33 -5.73 -11.07
N LYS A 234 15.21 -6.37 -11.35
CA LYS A 234 15.18 -7.46 -12.32
C LYS A 234 14.94 -6.94 -13.74
N TYR A 235 13.84 -6.25 -13.97
CA TYR A 235 13.53 -5.59 -15.25
C TYR A 235 12.64 -4.36 -15.02
N GLY A 236 12.91 -3.25 -15.73
CA GLY A 236 11.99 -2.12 -15.79
C GLY A 236 10.70 -2.49 -16.51
N ILE A 237 10.82 -3.09 -17.72
CA ILE A 237 9.71 -3.58 -18.55
C ILE A 237 10.05 -5.01 -18.99
N TYR A 238 9.06 -5.90 -18.92
CA TYR A 238 9.20 -7.29 -19.37
C TYR A 238 8.00 -7.76 -20.19
#